data_29590b52816a445585beb4827c69f6c1
#
_entry.id   29590b52816a445585beb4827c69f6c1
#
_cell.length_a   1.000
_cell.length_b   1.000
_cell.length_c   1.000
_cell.angle_alpha   90.00
_cell.angle_beta   90.00
_cell.angle_gamma   90.00
#
_symmetry.space_group_name_H-M   'P 1'
#
loop_
_entity.id
_entity.type
_entity.pdbx_description
1 polymer ?
#
loop_
_entity_poly.entity_id
_entity_poly.type
_entity_poly.pdbx_seq_one_letter_code
_entity_poly.pdbx_strand_id
1 'polypeptide(L)'
;MDENSLENYVTLLASKGFRLSDGDLHFIYFGRHYTEASESQVIIALEITLIKQLAFDGSYFIALLESFVKENVQSKKKAYELLDQLQSNRENSHSCSVG
;
A
#
# COMPACT_ATOMS: atom_id res chain seq x y z
N MET A 1 -9.24 -19.49 -6.40
CA MET A 1 -9.69 -18.40 -6.80
C MET A 1 -8.94 -17.30 -6.40
N ASP A 2 -8.88 -17.05 -5.21
CA ASP A 2 -8.23 -15.87 -4.76
C ASP A 2 -6.75 -15.93 -4.81
N GLU A 3 -6.17 -17.08 -5.08
CA GLU A 3 -4.75 -17.16 -5.16
C GLU A 3 -4.18 -16.29 -6.24
N ASN A 4 -4.94 -15.98 -7.27
CA ASN A 4 -4.44 -15.18 -8.37
C ASN A 4 -4.94 -13.75 -8.35
N SER A 5 -5.55 -13.32 -7.26
CA SER A 5 -6.11 -11.98 -7.20
C SER A 5 -5.06 -10.89 -7.39
N LEU A 6 -3.92 -11.05 -6.74
CA LEU A 6 -2.86 -10.05 -6.86
C LEU A 6 -2.31 -10.01 -8.28
N GLU A 7 -2.10 -11.17 -8.89
CA GLU A 7 -1.61 -11.21 -10.25
C GLU A 7 -2.61 -10.59 -11.20
N ASN A 8 -3.89 -10.87 -11.00
CA ASN A 8 -4.94 -10.28 -11.82
C ASN A 8 -4.95 -8.77 -11.67
N TYR A 9 -4.76 -8.29 -10.46
CA TYR A 9 -4.74 -6.86 -10.21
C TYR A 9 -3.55 -6.20 -10.91
N VAL A 10 -2.39 -6.82 -10.86
CA VAL A 10 -1.21 -6.31 -11.53
C VAL A 10 -1.44 -6.26 -13.03
N THR A 11 -2.05 -7.28 -13.59
CA THR A 11 -2.37 -7.31 -15.01
C THR A 11 -3.33 -6.17 -15.37
N LEU A 12 -4.32 -5.96 -14.53
CA LEU A 12 -5.28 -4.88 -14.74
C LEU A 12 -4.57 -3.52 -14.71
N LEU A 13 -3.65 -3.33 -13.79
CA LEU A 13 -2.90 -2.09 -13.69
C LEU A 13 -2.10 -1.84 -14.97
N ALA A 14 -1.47 -2.88 -15.49
CA ALA A 14 -0.70 -2.75 -16.72
C ALA A 14 -1.59 -2.30 -17.87
N SER A 15 -2.80 -2.81 -17.94
CA SER A 15 -3.73 -2.43 -19.01
C SER A 15 -4.18 -0.99 -18.85
N LYS A 16 -4.06 -0.41 -17.67
CA LYS A 16 -4.42 0.99 -17.43
C LYS A 16 -3.22 1.92 -17.49
N GLY A 17 -2.06 1.40 -17.85
CA GLY A 17 -0.89 2.22 -18.01
C GLY A 17 0.08 2.20 -16.86
N PHE A 18 -0.26 1.50 -15.76
CA PHE A 18 0.64 1.40 -14.62
C PHE A 18 1.49 0.15 -14.76
N ARG A 19 2.66 0.31 -15.32
CA ARG A 19 3.54 -0.82 -15.53
C ARG A 19 4.52 -0.95 -14.39
N LEU A 20 4.55 -2.14 -13.81
CA LEU A 20 5.47 -2.44 -12.73
C LEU A 20 6.63 -3.23 -13.29
N SER A 21 7.84 -2.87 -12.90
CA SER A 21 9.03 -3.61 -13.34
C SER A 21 9.10 -4.93 -12.59
N ASP A 22 9.98 -5.83 -13.06
CA ASP A 22 10.20 -7.08 -12.36
C ASP A 22 10.69 -6.83 -10.95
N GLY A 23 11.55 -5.83 -10.78
CA GLY A 23 12.02 -5.46 -9.46
C GLY A 23 10.89 -5.01 -8.55
N ASP A 24 9.95 -4.23 -9.11
CA ASP A 24 8.80 -3.78 -8.34
C ASP A 24 7.96 -4.96 -7.91
N LEU A 25 7.73 -5.91 -8.82
CA LEU A 25 6.94 -7.10 -8.48
C LEU A 25 7.63 -7.92 -7.42
N HIS A 26 8.93 -8.11 -7.53
CA HIS A 26 9.69 -8.83 -6.52
C HIS A 26 9.56 -8.16 -5.16
N PHE A 27 9.63 -6.85 -5.15
CA PHE A 27 9.51 -6.08 -3.91
C PHE A 27 8.13 -6.27 -3.29
N ILE A 28 7.09 -6.28 -4.13
CA ILE A 28 5.73 -6.46 -3.65
C ILE A 28 5.57 -7.82 -3.00
N TYR A 29 6.05 -8.86 -3.66
CA TYR A 29 5.95 -10.21 -3.10
C TYR A 29 6.82 -10.35 -1.86
N PHE A 30 7.99 -9.74 -1.87
CA PHE A 30 8.85 -9.72 -0.70
C PHE A 30 8.13 -9.05 0.47
N GLY A 31 7.51 -7.90 0.22
CA GLY A 31 6.80 -7.19 1.27
C GLY A 31 5.67 -8.01 1.85
N ARG A 32 4.95 -8.72 0.99
CA ARG A 32 3.86 -9.56 1.46
C ARG A 32 4.37 -10.64 2.42
N HIS A 33 5.46 -11.30 2.04
CA HIS A 33 6.04 -12.31 2.90
C HIS A 33 6.62 -11.72 4.17
N TYR A 34 7.33 -10.63 4.03
CA TYR A 34 8.00 -10.01 5.14
C TYR A 34 7.02 -9.55 6.21
N THR A 35 5.90 -8.97 5.80
CA THR A 35 4.91 -8.45 6.74
C THR A 35 3.82 -9.47 7.05
N GLU A 36 3.79 -10.57 6.32
CA GLU A 36 2.74 -11.59 6.43
C GLU A 36 1.36 -11.00 6.13
N ALA A 37 1.33 -10.03 5.24
CA ALA A 37 0.09 -9.39 4.87
C ALA A 37 -0.77 -10.31 4.02
N SER A 38 -2.08 -10.12 4.09
CA SER A 38 -3.00 -10.84 3.23
C SER A 38 -2.95 -10.25 1.84
N GLU A 39 -3.49 -10.98 0.88
CA GLU A 39 -3.54 -10.50 -0.49
C GLU A 39 -4.35 -9.22 -0.60
N SER A 40 -5.45 -9.15 0.13
CA SER A 40 -6.26 -7.94 0.17
C SER A 40 -5.46 -6.74 0.65
N GLN A 41 -4.69 -6.93 1.69
CA GLN A 41 -3.87 -5.85 2.23
C GLN A 41 -2.83 -5.39 1.22
N VAL A 42 -2.23 -6.32 0.52
CA VAL A 42 -1.23 -5.99 -0.50
C VAL A 42 -1.87 -5.18 -1.63
N ILE A 43 -3.03 -5.62 -2.10
CA ILE A 43 -3.71 -4.93 -3.18
C ILE A 43 -4.09 -3.51 -2.78
N ILE A 44 -4.63 -3.35 -1.58
CA ILE A 44 -5.02 -2.03 -1.10
C ILE A 44 -3.79 -1.13 -0.95
N ALA A 45 -2.72 -1.65 -0.39
CA ALA A 45 -1.50 -0.88 -0.22
C ALA A 45 -0.92 -0.47 -1.57
N LEU A 46 -0.94 -1.38 -2.54
CA LEU A 46 -0.44 -1.08 -3.87
C LEU A 46 -1.26 0.00 -4.54
N GLU A 47 -2.57 -0.11 -4.44
CA GLU A 47 -3.46 0.87 -5.04
C GLU A 47 -3.22 2.25 -4.45
N ILE A 48 -3.13 2.34 -3.13
CA ILE A 48 -2.93 3.63 -2.48
C ILE A 48 -1.56 4.20 -2.83
N THR A 49 -0.54 3.34 -2.88
CA THR A 49 0.79 3.80 -3.26
C THR A 49 0.78 4.44 -4.63
N LEU A 50 0.14 3.80 -5.60
CA LEU A 50 0.11 4.33 -6.95
C LEU A 50 -0.68 5.63 -7.03
N ILE A 51 -1.75 5.73 -6.26
CA ILE A 51 -2.56 6.95 -6.26
C ILE A 51 -1.81 8.10 -5.61
N LYS A 52 -1.19 7.84 -4.47
CA LYS A 52 -0.56 8.92 -3.70
C LYS A 52 0.79 9.32 -4.27
N GLN A 53 1.56 8.37 -4.77
CA GLN A 53 2.90 8.64 -5.26
C GLN A 53 2.96 8.74 -6.77
N LEU A 54 1.87 8.37 -7.46
CA LEU A 54 1.76 8.40 -8.92
C LEU A 54 2.75 7.44 -9.59
N ALA A 55 3.38 6.58 -8.81
CA ALA A 55 4.28 5.56 -9.28
C ALA A 55 4.53 4.61 -8.13
N PHE A 56 5.16 3.48 -8.39
CA PHE A 56 5.45 2.55 -7.32
C PHE A 56 6.61 3.09 -6.48
N ASP A 57 6.39 3.15 -5.18
CA ASP A 57 7.39 3.58 -4.22
C ASP A 57 7.47 2.51 -3.14
N GLY A 58 8.57 1.77 -3.13
CA GLY A 58 8.72 0.64 -2.21
C GLY A 58 8.65 1.02 -0.76
N SER A 59 9.28 2.14 -0.39
CA SER A 59 9.26 2.58 1.00
C SER A 59 7.85 2.89 1.48
N TYR A 60 7.11 3.60 0.63
CA TYR A 60 5.74 3.95 0.96
C TYR A 60 4.87 2.69 1.06
N PHE A 61 5.06 1.78 0.09
CA PHE A 61 4.29 0.55 0.03
C PHE A 61 4.51 -0.30 1.30
N ILE A 62 5.76 -0.48 1.68
CA ILE A 62 6.09 -1.30 2.85
C ILE A 62 5.54 -0.66 4.12
N ALA A 63 5.65 0.65 4.25
CA ALA A 63 5.14 1.34 5.42
C ALA A 63 3.62 1.15 5.53
N LEU A 64 2.90 1.22 4.41
CA LEU A 64 1.47 0.97 4.42
C LEU A 64 1.17 -0.47 4.83
N LEU A 65 1.90 -1.43 4.25
CA LEU A 65 1.66 -2.83 4.58
C LEU A 65 1.86 -3.08 6.07
N GLU A 66 2.93 -2.56 6.62
CA GLU A 66 3.21 -2.76 8.05
C GLU A 66 2.09 -2.17 8.90
N SER A 67 1.61 -1.00 8.52
CA SER A 67 0.51 -0.38 9.24
C SER A 67 -0.78 -1.20 9.11
N PHE A 68 -1.05 -1.69 7.91
CA PHE A 68 -2.26 -2.46 7.68
C PHE A 68 -2.26 -3.77 8.48
N VAL A 69 -1.11 -4.43 8.54
CA VAL A 69 -0.99 -5.67 9.30
C VAL A 69 -1.13 -5.37 10.79
N LYS A 70 -0.47 -4.32 11.25
CA LYS A 70 -0.51 -3.95 12.66
C LYS A 70 -1.94 -3.60 13.09
N GLU A 71 -2.66 -2.85 12.27
CA GLU A 71 -4.01 -2.42 12.60
C GLU A 71 -5.09 -3.36 12.08
N ASN A 72 -4.67 -4.47 11.48
CA ASN A 72 -5.60 -5.47 10.95
C ASN A 72 -6.58 -4.87 9.94
N VAL A 73 -6.08 -4.03 9.07
CA VAL A 73 -6.89 -3.38 8.05
C VAL A 73 -7.18 -4.37 6.94
N GLN A 74 -8.45 -4.60 6.63
CA GLN A 74 -8.85 -5.58 5.62
C GLN A 74 -9.73 -4.98 4.53
N SER A 75 -10.01 -3.70 4.58
CA SER A 75 -10.85 -3.07 3.58
C SER A 75 -10.29 -1.71 3.19
N LYS A 76 -10.70 -1.24 2.02
CA LYS A 76 -10.26 0.07 1.56
C LYS A 76 -10.73 1.19 2.48
N LYS A 77 -11.94 1.06 2.97
CA LYS A 77 -12.50 2.09 3.85
C LYS A 77 -11.63 2.26 5.08
N LYS A 78 -11.28 1.13 5.71
CA LYS A 78 -10.42 1.17 6.88
C LYS A 78 -9.04 1.71 6.53
N ALA A 79 -8.54 1.35 5.36
CA ALA A 79 -7.24 1.80 4.94
C ALA A 79 -7.19 3.31 4.79
N TYR A 80 -8.20 3.89 4.18
CA TYR A 80 -8.24 5.33 3.99
C TYR A 80 -8.48 6.07 5.31
N GLU A 81 -9.23 5.46 6.21
CA GLU A 81 -9.41 6.04 7.54
C GLU A 81 -8.09 6.09 8.29
N LEU A 82 -7.33 4.99 8.22
CA LEU A 82 -6.04 4.94 8.88
C LEU A 82 -5.08 5.96 8.27
N LEU A 83 -5.08 6.05 6.95
CA LEU A 83 -4.23 6.97 6.24
C LEU A 83 -4.53 8.41 6.66
N ASP A 84 -5.81 8.73 6.78
CA ASP A 84 -6.24 10.05 7.19
C ASP A 84 -5.75 10.38 8.60
N GLN A 85 -5.84 9.42 9.50
CA GLN A 85 -5.33 9.59 10.86
C GLN A 85 -3.83 9.83 10.87
N LEU A 86 -3.09 9.08 10.07
CA LEU A 86 -1.65 9.23 10.02
C LEU A 86 -1.26 10.60 9.49
N GLN A 87 -1.97 11.06 8.48
CA GLN A 87 -1.70 12.38 7.94
C GLN A 87 -2.02 13.49 8.94
N SER A 88 -3.13 13.35 9.64
CA SER A 88 -3.49 14.32 10.66
C SER A 88 -2.45 14.38 11.76
N ASN A 89 -2.00 13.22 12.23
CA ASN A 89 -0.98 13.17 13.25
C ASN A 89 0.31 13.80 12.78
N ARG A 90 0.67 13.54 11.54
CA ARG A 90 1.88 14.09 10.99
C ARG A 90 1.80 15.61 10.89
N GLU A 91 0.66 16.11 10.46
CA GLU A 91 0.46 17.54 10.37
C GLU A 91 0.51 18.20 11.74
N ASN A 92 -0.10 17.57 12.72
CA ASN A 92 -0.08 18.07 14.07
C ASN A 92 1.34 18.13 14.61
N SER A 93 2.11 17.08 14.37
CA SER A 93 3.49 17.05 14.81
C SER A 93 4.28 18.18 14.18
N HIS A 94 4.06 18.38 12.89
CA HIS A 94 4.76 19.42 12.16
C HIS A 94 4.40 20.79 12.72
N SER A 95 3.12 21.00 12.96
CA SER A 95 2.68 22.27 13.51
C SER A 95 3.31 22.54 14.86
N CYS A 96 3.37 21.53 15.68
CA CYS A 96 3.97 21.67 16.99
C CYS A 96 5.45 22.03 16.90
N SER A 97 6.14 21.39 15.98
CA SER A 97 7.56 21.64 15.89
C SER A 97 7.84 23.03 15.32
N VAL A 98 6.97 23.52 14.49
CA VAL A 98 7.12 24.86 13.95
C VAL A 98 6.75 25.89 14.98
N GLY A 99 5.69 25.64 15.68
CA GLY A 99 5.22 26.52 16.67
C GLY A 99 6.01 26.41 17.93
#